data_95670ab92112de952f94f2e0240ebf41
#
_entry.id   95670ab92112de952f94f2e0240ebf41
#
_cell.length_a   1.000
_cell.length_b   1.000
_cell.length_c   1.000
_cell.angle_alpha   90.00
_cell.angle_beta   90.00
_cell.angle_gamma   90.00
#
_symmetry.space_group_name_H-M   'P 1'
#
loop_
_entity.id
_entity.type
_entity.pdbx_description
1 polymer ?
#
loop_
_entity_poly.entity_id
_entity_poly.type
_entity_poly.pdbx_seq_one_letter_code
_entity_poly.pdbx_strand_id
1 'polypeptide(L)'
;MPKARKKKNSSFQTTITKSVFLYGRPNKEKLVILQQMQNSYTALINRDIDLLEKNPDIVLQLVKNDKKDPQMRKLEKAIRPEGINSAFCQNAFDAAVVQVSGRLNNIRLDLLSEGMGIFAQSKVLFAMSVMGCSKQKMEETMRQIEGMFYEDCTKTLHEMSEKEFSDLQLEFQERYATKSLEYRVPKLRFVSVPLDLRLMKIEQSTDTKMPYVIIITNPLKTRQRITIPLDTSGHFLHKIQNNKMAGMVLMQIRKGNLRIGWSYDSTRQQPATTNCIGVDTGISDCFHTSDGRAIGSMSPVIDFYHEEVEPAFAELASLRNKKRKIKHFLRKHDLPEDVRRSLIKKMDRLERMIQTAKAPYRKKRCYYARLDHEIKKSVTTYVDSISKDTLTAIEKLDIKEFNESRKVNGMFSTFARGKLQRKLMEALNQKGCDFFEVAPDFTSQVCPVCSNMNAENRHSKGFCCTSCGYHDDADHVGAVNIRKRAGDREILELCKEHQYSHKNLQNAIRIVYEKRHIAYKTKQAASA
;
A
#
# COMPACT_ATOMS: atom_id res chain seq x y z
N MET A 1 6.44 -5.64 29.73
CA MET A 1 6.43 -6.50 28.54
C MET A 1 5.19 -6.21 27.71
N PRO A 2 5.28 -5.73 26.47
CA PRO A 2 4.13 -5.61 25.60
C PRO A 2 3.73 -7.02 25.15
N LYS A 3 2.50 -7.41 25.45
CA LYS A 3 1.93 -8.69 25.01
C LYS A 3 2.02 -8.78 23.48
N ALA A 4 2.81 -9.71 22.97
CA ALA A 4 2.84 -10.05 21.55
C ALA A 4 1.40 -10.31 21.08
N ARG A 5 0.91 -9.49 20.16
CA ARG A 5 -0.37 -9.71 19.49
C ARG A 5 -0.24 -11.00 18.70
N LYS A 6 -0.82 -12.10 19.22
CA LYS A 6 -1.01 -13.34 18.44
C LYS A 6 -1.79 -12.97 17.17
N LYS A 7 -1.13 -12.92 16.01
CA LYS A 7 -1.82 -12.87 14.73
C LYS A 7 -2.58 -14.18 14.59
N LYS A 8 -3.91 -14.13 14.72
CA LYS A 8 -4.78 -15.25 14.37
C LYS A 8 -4.71 -15.42 12.85
N ASN A 9 -4.47 -16.64 12.37
CA ASN A 9 -4.51 -16.98 10.94
C ASN A 9 -5.93 -16.90 10.34
N SER A 10 -6.97 -16.77 11.15
CA SER A 10 -8.33 -16.45 10.73
C SER A 10 -8.48 -14.94 10.69
N SER A 11 -8.88 -14.43 9.55
CA SER A 11 -8.97 -12.99 9.25
C SER A 11 -10.39 -12.44 9.36
N PHE A 12 -11.33 -13.23 9.88
CA PHE A 12 -12.67 -12.73 10.12
C PHE A 12 -12.66 -11.60 11.14
N GLN A 13 -13.06 -10.41 10.70
CA GLN A 13 -13.18 -9.25 11.56
C GLN A 13 -14.61 -9.13 12.06
N THR A 14 -14.82 -9.29 13.36
CA THR A 14 -16.13 -9.10 14.02
C THR A 14 -16.64 -7.67 13.92
N THR A 15 -15.74 -6.71 13.80
CA THR A 15 -16.07 -5.29 13.60
C THR A 15 -15.34 -4.77 12.38
N ILE A 16 -16.06 -4.20 11.44
CA ILE A 16 -15.52 -3.56 10.23
C ILE A 16 -15.98 -2.11 10.15
N THR A 17 -15.05 -1.23 9.81
CA THR A 17 -15.36 0.18 9.53
C THR A 17 -15.75 0.34 8.06
N LYS A 18 -16.94 0.86 7.81
CA LYS A 18 -17.47 1.19 6.49
C LYS A 18 -17.58 2.70 6.34
N SER A 19 -17.50 3.20 5.12
CA SER A 19 -17.67 4.62 4.83
C SER A 19 -18.82 4.84 3.86
N VAL A 20 -19.55 5.93 4.08
CA VAL A 20 -20.62 6.40 3.20
C VAL A 20 -20.41 7.88 2.94
N PHE A 21 -20.80 8.36 1.77
CA PHE A 21 -20.71 9.76 1.41
C PHE A 21 -22.10 10.37 1.37
N LEU A 22 -22.20 11.57 1.96
CA LEU A 22 -23.38 12.39 2.02
C LEU A 22 -23.11 13.71 1.32
N TYR A 23 -24.17 14.33 0.86
CA TYR A 23 -24.11 15.69 0.33
C TYR A 23 -24.81 16.63 1.30
N GLY A 24 -24.12 17.75 1.62
CA GLY A 24 -24.72 18.82 2.39
C GLY A 24 -25.26 19.89 1.44
N ARG A 25 -26.31 20.58 1.86
CA ARG A 25 -26.92 21.70 1.13
C ARG A 25 -26.71 23.03 1.86
N PRO A 26 -25.48 23.56 1.89
CA PRO A 26 -25.21 24.88 2.45
C PRO A 26 -25.77 25.97 1.52
N ASN A 27 -26.21 27.09 2.08
CA ASN A 27 -26.43 28.30 1.30
C ASN A 27 -25.09 28.90 0.84
N LYS A 28 -25.15 29.93 -0.02
CA LYS A 28 -23.93 30.53 -0.62
C LYS A 28 -22.94 31.05 0.44
N GLU A 29 -23.44 31.71 1.49
CA GLU A 29 -22.59 32.25 2.57
C GLU A 29 -21.87 31.14 3.35
N LYS A 30 -22.59 30.11 3.75
CA LYS A 30 -22.02 28.92 4.42
C LYS A 30 -21.00 28.20 3.54
N LEU A 31 -21.28 28.10 2.24
CA LEU A 31 -20.35 27.50 1.27
C LEU A 31 -19.02 28.25 1.21
N VAL A 32 -19.05 29.60 1.22
CA VAL A 32 -17.84 30.44 1.25
C VAL A 32 -17.04 30.16 2.52
N ILE A 33 -17.68 30.09 3.69
CA ILE A 33 -16.99 29.79 4.97
C ILE A 33 -16.34 28.41 4.91
N LEU A 34 -17.05 27.41 4.44
CA LEU A 34 -16.52 26.03 4.33
C LEU A 34 -15.35 25.94 3.35
N GLN A 35 -15.38 26.72 2.26
CA GLN A 35 -14.28 26.81 1.30
C GLN A 35 -13.06 27.49 1.95
N GLN A 36 -13.26 28.55 2.74
CA GLN A 36 -12.19 29.18 3.51
C GLN A 36 -11.57 28.20 4.51
N MET A 37 -12.39 27.42 5.24
CA MET A 37 -11.90 26.38 6.13
C MET A 37 -11.02 25.36 5.39
N GLN A 38 -11.45 24.87 4.22
CA GLN A 38 -10.68 23.90 3.45
C GLN A 38 -9.36 24.50 2.91
N ASN A 39 -9.38 25.74 2.44
CA ASN A 39 -8.19 26.42 1.96
C ASN A 39 -7.20 26.65 3.11
N SER A 40 -7.67 27.11 4.28
CA SER A 40 -6.84 27.32 5.47
C SER A 40 -6.26 26.02 5.99
N TYR A 41 -7.03 24.91 5.98
CA TYR A 41 -6.53 23.61 6.35
C TYR A 41 -5.39 23.15 5.42
N THR A 42 -5.57 23.32 4.12
CA THR A 42 -4.55 23.00 3.12
C THR A 42 -3.28 23.84 3.30
N ALA A 43 -3.45 25.13 3.59
CA ALA A 43 -2.33 26.04 3.86
C ALA A 43 -1.57 25.65 5.13
N LEU A 44 -2.27 25.28 6.20
CA LEU A 44 -1.67 24.79 7.45
C LEU A 44 -0.83 23.54 7.21
N ILE A 45 -1.36 22.56 6.49
CA ILE A 45 -0.59 21.33 6.19
C ILE A 45 0.69 21.67 5.41
N ASN A 46 0.61 22.50 4.38
CA ASN A 46 1.79 22.88 3.58
C ASN A 46 2.83 23.63 4.42
N ARG A 47 2.40 24.54 5.30
CA ARG A 47 3.28 25.23 6.25
C ARG A 47 3.95 24.24 7.21
N ASP A 48 3.17 23.31 7.77
CA ASP A 48 3.67 22.33 8.73
C ASP A 48 4.64 21.34 8.06
N ILE A 49 4.41 20.96 6.79
CA ILE A 49 5.38 20.18 5.99
C ILE A 49 6.71 20.94 5.89
N ASP A 50 6.68 22.22 5.50
CA ASP A 50 7.89 23.03 5.34
C ASP A 50 8.66 23.17 6.67
N LEU A 51 7.96 23.23 7.81
CA LEU A 51 8.57 23.30 9.15
C LEU A 51 9.16 21.95 9.60
N LEU A 52 8.45 20.84 9.34
CA LEU A 52 8.89 19.49 9.69
C LEU A 52 10.13 19.09 8.87
N GLU A 53 10.19 19.44 7.59
CA GLU A 53 11.34 19.13 6.72
C GLU A 53 12.62 19.88 7.11
N LYS A 54 12.50 21.02 7.78
CA LYS A 54 13.63 21.85 8.23
C LYS A 54 14.13 21.48 9.64
N ASN A 55 13.47 20.55 10.32
CA ASN A 55 13.80 20.18 11.69
C ASN A 55 14.46 18.79 11.75
N PRO A 56 15.79 18.70 11.82
CA PRO A 56 16.51 17.44 11.86
C PRO A 56 16.28 16.65 13.16
N ASP A 57 15.98 17.33 14.28
CA ASP A 57 15.90 16.71 15.61
C ASP A 57 14.73 15.72 15.76
N ILE A 58 13.75 15.78 14.88
CA ILE A 58 12.54 14.94 14.91
C ILE A 58 12.51 13.88 13.79
N VAL A 59 13.62 13.67 13.08
CA VAL A 59 13.67 12.73 11.93
C VAL A 59 13.27 11.32 12.35
N LEU A 60 13.67 10.87 13.54
CA LEU A 60 13.31 9.54 14.05
C LEU A 60 11.80 9.40 14.24
N GLN A 61 11.15 10.38 14.86
CA GLN A 61 9.69 10.40 15.07
C GLN A 61 8.95 10.46 13.73
N LEU A 62 9.47 11.24 12.78
CA LEU A 62 8.92 11.34 11.42
C LEU A 62 9.01 10.00 10.69
N VAL A 63 10.16 9.34 10.66
CA VAL A 63 10.33 8.04 9.98
C VAL A 63 9.45 6.95 10.63
N LYS A 64 9.29 6.98 11.96
CA LYS A 64 8.36 6.11 12.69
C LYS A 64 6.90 6.45 12.49
N ASN A 65 6.59 7.65 11.98
CA ASN A 65 5.23 8.23 11.93
C ASN A 65 4.58 8.30 13.32
N ASP A 66 5.39 8.63 14.33
CA ASP A 66 4.94 8.69 15.73
C ASP A 66 4.39 10.08 16.09
N LYS A 67 3.13 10.29 15.74
CA LYS A 67 2.42 11.54 16.00
C LYS A 67 2.15 11.81 17.48
N LYS A 68 2.22 10.78 18.34
CA LYS A 68 1.91 10.87 19.77
C LYS A 68 3.13 11.12 20.63
N ASP A 69 4.32 11.06 20.05
CA ASP A 69 5.56 11.36 20.75
C ASP A 69 5.49 12.73 21.44
N PRO A 70 5.94 12.85 22.70
CA PRO A 70 5.90 14.10 23.46
C PRO A 70 6.62 15.27 22.77
N GLN A 71 7.75 15.00 22.10
CA GLN A 71 8.51 16.01 21.36
C GLN A 71 7.72 16.53 20.17
N MET A 72 7.05 15.63 19.44
CA MET A 72 6.16 16.00 18.33
C MET A 72 4.98 16.85 18.83
N ARG A 73 4.39 16.51 19.98
CA ARG A 73 3.29 17.30 20.57
C ARG A 73 3.76 18.65 21.13
N LYS A 74 4.97 18.73 21.64
CA LYS A 74 5.58 20.00 22.05
C LYS A 74 5.79 20.90 20.84
N LEU A 75 6.34 20.36 19.76
CA LEU A 75 6.53 21.11 18.51
C LEU A 75 5.19 21.58 17.93
N GLU A 76 4.18 20.71 17.83
CA GLU A 76 2.84 21.07 17.35
C GLU A 76 2.27 22.26 18.11
N LYS A 77 2.38 22.27 19.45
CA LYS A 77 1.92 23.37 20.28
C LYS A 77 2.70 24.66 20.03
N ALA A 78 4.02 24.57 19.85
CA ALA A 78 4.89 25.72 19.65
C ALA A 78 4.66 26.44 18.29
N ILE A 79 4.34 25.66 17.24
CA ILE A 79 4.11 26.23 15.90
C ILE A 79 2.65 26.57 15.61
N ARG A 80 1.75 26.34 16.57
CA ARG A 80 0.31 26.55 16.40
C ARG A 80 0.01 28.04 16.19
N PRO A 81 -0.73 28.42 15.11
CA PRO A 81 -1.14 29.79 14.93
C PRO A 81 -2.14 30.23 15.97
N GLU A 82 -2.03 31.48 16.41
CA GLU A 82 -3.01 32.10 17.29
C GLU A 82 -4.35 32.28 16.58
N GLY A 83 -5.45 32.25 17.35
CA GLY A 83 -6.80 32.49 16.84
C GLY A 83 -7.42 31.33 16.05
N ILE A 84 -6.69 30.23 15.79
CA ILE A 84 -7.20 29.05 15.11
C ILE A 84 -7.46 27.93 16.13
N ASN A 85 -8.57 27.19 15.95
CA ASN A 85 -8.94 26.09 16.84
C ASN A 85 -7.83 25.02 16.93
N SER A 86 -7.49 24.64 18.15
CA SER A 86 -6.39 23.71 18.42
C SER A 86 -6.57 22.30 17.82
N ALA A 87 -7.82 21.78 17.80
CA ALA A 87 -8.11 20.48 17.20
C ALA A 87 -7.90 20.51 15.68
N PHE A 88 -8.24 21.64 15.05
CA PHE A 88 -8.03 21.84 13.62
C PHE A 88 -6.54 21.90 13.25
N CYS A 89 -5.73 22.64 14.05
CA CYS A 89 -4.30 22.70 13.89
C CYS A 89 -3.64 21.33 14.11
N GLN A 90 -4.04 20.61 15.15
CA GLN A 90 -3.54 19.27 15.44
C GLN A 90 -3.81 18.29 14.30
N ASN A 91 -5.01 18.32 13.72
CA ASN A 91 -5.35 17.46 12.58
C ASN A 91 -4.51 17.82 11.33
N ALA A 92 -4.21 19.10 11.10
CA ALA A 92 -3.34 19.55 10.01
C ALA A 92 -1.89 19.10 10.21
N PHE A 93 -1.36 19.26 11.42
CA PHE A 93 -0.03 18.77 11.80
C PHE A 93 0.11 17.25 11.63
N ASP A 94 -0.88 16.48 12.11
CA ASP A 94 -0.89 15.02 11.96
C ASP A 94 -0.92 14.59 10.49
N ALA A 95 -1.59 15.34 9.62
CA ALA A 95 -1.59 15.11 8.18
C ALA A 95 -0.23 15.45 7.55
N ALA A 96 0.42 16.53 7.97
CA ALA A 96 1.77 16.91 7.53
C ALA A 96 2.80 15.83 7.92
N VAL A 97 2.76 15.33 9.15
CA VAL A 97 3.64 14.23 9.62
C VAL A 97 3.52 13.00 8.72
N VAL A 98 2.31 12.62 8.28
CA VAL A 98 2.12 11.48 7.36
C VAL A 98 2.82 11.72 6.02
N GLN A 99 2.73 12.93 5.46
CA GLN A 99 3.34 13.26 4.17
C GLN A 99 4.86 13.20 4.25
N VAL A 100 5.45 13.83 5.26
CA VAL A 100 6.91 13.84 5.47
C VAL A 100 7.42 12.43 5.80
N SER A 101 6.71 11.68 6.65
CA SER A 101 7.02 10.27 6.95
C SER A 101 7.07 9.41 5.69
N GLY A 102 6.08 9.55 4.81
CA GLY A 102 6.03 8.82 3.54
C GLY A 102 7.25 9.14 2.66
N ARG A 103 7.60 10.42 2.54
CA ARG A 103 8.79 10.87 1.81
C ARG A 103 10.07 10.26 2.37
N LEU A 104 10.30 10.40 3.67
CA LEU A 104 11.51 9.89 4.33
C LEU A 104 11.64 8.36 4.20
N ASN A 105 10.54 7.63 4.33
CA ASN A 105 10.55 6.18 4.14
C ASN A 105 10.82 5.77 2.68
N ASN A 106 10.36 6.53 1.69
CA ASN A 106 10.71 6.27 0.29
C ASN A 106 12.19 6.50 0.03
N ILE A 107 12.77 7.61 0.53
CA ILE A 107 14.22 7.87 0.47
C ILE A 107 15.00 6.73 1.12
N ARG A 108 14.58 6.30 2.31
CA ARG A 108 15.21 5.19 3.03
C ARG A 108 15.22 3.89 2.23
N LEU A 109 14.10 3.55 1.59
CA LEU A 109 13.98 2.33 0.78
C LEU A 109 14.84 2.39 -0.49
N ASP A 110 14.94 3.56 -1.12
CA ASP A 110 15.83 3.75 -2.28
C ASP A 110 17.30 3.60 -1.89
N LEU A 111 17.73 4.26 -0.79
CA LEU A 111 19.09 4.13 -0.27
C LEU A 111 19.42 2.69 0.13
N LEU A 112 18.46 1.96 0.68
CA LEU A 112 18.60 0.53 0.96
C LEU A 112 18.85 -0.27 -0.34
N SER A 113 18.12 0.02 -1.40
CA SER A 113 18.27 -0.65 -2.70
C SER A 113 19.58 -0.28 -3.42
N GLU A 114 20.17 0.86 -3.08
CA GLU A 114 21.45 1.35 -3.61
C GLU A 114 22.67 0.88 -2.82
N GLY A 115 22.50 -0.05 -1.87
CA GLY A 115 23.60 -0.65 -1.12
C GLY A 115 23.94 0.05 0.20
N MET A 116 23.19 1.09 0.61
CA MET A 116 23.36 1.76 1.90
C MET A 116 22.71 0.99 3.06
N GLY A 117 22.80 -0.34 3.04
CA GLY A 117 22.08 -1.24 3.96
C GLY A 117 22.34 -0.96 5.42
N ILE A 118 23.59 -0.72 5.80
CA ILE A 118 23.98 -0.48 7.20
C ILE A 118 23.22 0.71 7.84
N PHE A 119 22.97 1.77 7.07
CA PHE A 119 22.28 2.95 7.56
C PHE A 119 20.77 2.95 7.22
N ALA A 120 20.36 2.31 6.13
CA ALA A 120 18.99 2.39 5.64
C ALA A 120 18.10 1.20 6.06
N GLN A 121 18.65 0.10 6.57
CA GLN A 121 17.91 -1.09 6.94
C GLN A 121 17.00 -0.85 8.16
N SER A 122 17.51 -0.13 9.17
CA SER A 122 16.75 0.28 10.36
C SER A 122 16.25 1.73 10.25
N LYS A 123 15.04 2.00 10.73
CA LYS A 123 14.52 3.37 10.86
C LYS A 123 15.33 4.21 11.86
N VAL A 124 15.87 3.57 12.88
CA VAL A 124 16.70 4.23 13.91
C VAL A 124 18.04 4.63 13.31
N LEU A 125 18.75 3.70 12.70
CA LEU A 125 20.03 3.98 12.04
C LEU A 125 19.89 5.01 10.93
N PHE A 126 18.84 4.91 10.12
CA PHE A 126 18.55 5.90 9.09
C PHE A 126 18.42 7.32 9.67
N ALA A 127 17.63 7.47 10.74
CA ALA A 127 17.44 8.77 11.37
C ALA A 127 18.74 9.30 11.97
N MET A 128 19.52 8.44 12.65
CA MET A 128 20.81 8.81 13.25
C MET A 128 21.84 9.20 12.18
N SER A 129 21.84 8.52 11.02
CA SER A 129 22.73 8.85 9.90
C SER A 129 22.35 10.17 9.24
N VAL A 130 21.05 10.46 9.09
CA VAL A 130 20.56 11.77 8.61
C VAL A 130 20.98 12.89 9.57
N MET A 131 20.96 12.63 10.88
CA MET A 131 21.39 13.59 11.91
C MET A 131 22.93 13.69 12.06
N GLY A 132 23.71 12.90 11.34
CA GLY A 132 25.18 12.89 11.44
C GLY A 132 25.71 12.37 12.77
N CYS A 133 25.03 11.44 13.42
CA CYS A 133 25.46 10.87 14.69
C CYS A 133 26.77 10.09 14.54
N SER A 134 27.63 10.12 15.58
CA SER A 134 28.87 9.34 15.63
C SER A 134 28.62 7.84 15.70
N LYS A 135 29.63 7.05 15.29
CA LYS A 135 29.62 5.59 15.37
C LYS A 135 29.30 5.11 16.78
N GLN A 136 30.02 5.64 17.77
CA GLN A 136 29.83 5.29 19.19
C GLN A 136 28.38 5.50 19.64
N LYS A 137 27.78 6.65 19.30
CA LYS A 137 26.38 6.94 19.65
C LYS A 137 25.39 5.98 18.96
N MET A 138 25.67 5.56 17.72
CA MET A 138 24.86 4.55 17.02
C MET A 138 24.96 3.19 17.71
N GLU A 139 26.19 2.74 18.05
CA GLU A 139 26.39 1.48 18.77
C GLU A 139 25.68 1.46 20.12
N GLU A 140 25.84 2.52 20.93
CA GLU A 140 25.17 2.65 22.23
C GLU A 140 23.65 2.59 22.11
N THR A 141 23.09 3.29 21.12
CA THR A 141 21.64 3.29 20.86
C THR A 141 21.16 1.91 20.42
N MET A 142 21.91 1.22 19.56
CA MET A 142 21.54 -0.10 19.07
C MET A 142 21.61 -1.18 20.15
N ARG A 143 22.58 -1.13 21.06
CA ARG A 143 22.67 -2.03 22.23
C ARG A 143 21.48 -1.93 23.18
N GLN A 144 20.80 -0.78 23.23
CA GLN A 144 19.62 -0.57 24.06
C GLN A 144 18.33 -1.16 23.44
N ILE A 145 18.39 -1.59 22.17
CA ILE A 145 17.25 -2.13 21.45
C ILE A 145 17.40 -3.65 21.39
N GLU A 146 16.52 -4.39 22.06
CA GLU A 146 16.52 -5.86 22.06
C GLU A 146 16.07 -6.44 20.71
N GLY A 147 16.77 -7.47 20.24
CA GLY A 147 16.38 -8.28 19.08
C GLY A 147 17.57 -8.66 18.18
N MET A 148 17.53 -9.87 17.63
CA MET A 148 18.60 -10.47 16.82
C MET A 148 19.07 -9.56 15.65
N PHE A 149 18.14 -8.88 15.01
CA PHE A 149 18.46 -7.93 13.93
C PHE A 149 19.35 -6.77 14.40
N TYR A 150 19.12 -6.26 15.60
CA TYR A 150 19.89 -5.14 16.15
C TYR A 150 21.26 -5.60 16.67
N GLU A 151 21.38 -6.85 17.09
CA GLU A 151 22.65 -7.50 17.45
C GLU A 151 23.57 -7.59 16.23
N ASP A 152 23.05 -8.04 15.06
CA ASP A 152 23.79 -8.09 13.80
C ASP A 152 24.25 -6.70 13.35
N CYS A 153 23.38 -5.69 13.44
CA CYS A 153 23.74 -4.31 13.12
C CYS A 153 24.83 -3.77 14.05
N THR A 154 24.74 -4.07 15.35
CA THR A 154 25.74 -3.63 16.35
C THR A 154 27.09 -4.28 16.07
N LYS A 155 27.12 -5.57 15.75
CA LYS A 155 28.34 -6.30 15.38
C LYS A 155 29.00 -5.69 14.14
N THR A 156 28.24 -5.45 13.09
CA THR A 156 28.74 -4.85 11.84
C THR A 156 29.33 -3.44 12.09
N LEU A 157 28.64 -2.60 12.90
CA LEU A 157 29.16 -1.29 13.27
C LEU A 157 30.46 -1.40 14.09
N HIS A 158 30.53 -2.35 15.02
CA HIS A 158 31.69 -2.55 15.87
C HIS A 158 32.93 -3.01 15.08
N GLU A 159 32.74 -3.91 14.11
CA GLU A 159 33.83 -4.43 13.28
C GLU A 159 34.39 -3.41 12.28
N MET A 160 33.64 -2.34 11.97
CA MET A 160 34.03 -1.28 11.03
C MET A 160 35.06 -0.32 11.69
N SER A 161 36.09 0.08 10.97
CA SER A 161 37.01 1.13 11.43
C SER A 161 36.34 2.51 11.43
N GLU A 162 36.84 3.45 12.23
CA GLU A 162 36.35 4.84 12.27
C GLU A 162 36.44 5.53 10.90
N LYS A 163 37.48 5.22 10.13
CA LYS A 163 37.67 5.75 8.78
C LYS A 163 36.61 5.22 7.82
N GLU A 164 36.39 3.91 7.79
CA GLU A 164 35.36 3.28 6.96
C GLU A 164 33.96 3.78 7.31
N PHE A 165 33.68 3.94 8.60
CA PHE A 165 32.42 4.51 9.05
C PHE A 165 32.25 5.95 8.55
N SER A 166 33.26 6.78 8.68
CA SER A 166 33.22 8.19 8.24
C SER A 166 33.02 8.32 6.74
N ASP A 167 33.74 7.51 5.93
CA ASP A 167 33.65 7.50 4.48
C ASP A 167 32.25 7.06 4.03
N LEU A 168 31.71 5.98 4.61
CA LEU A 168 30.35 5.51 4.31
C LEU A 168 29.26 6.48 4.76
N GLN A 169 29.46 7.14 5.91
CA GLN A 169 28.49 8.14 6.39
C GLN A 169 28.47 9.37 5.48
N LEU A 170 29.61 9.80 4.98
CA LEU A 170 29.69 10.89 4.01
C LEU A 170 28.96 10.51 2.72
N GLU A 171 29.24 9.33 2.17
CA GLU A 171 28.54 8.82 0.99
C GLU A 171 27.03 8.74 1.22
N PHE A 172 26.60 8.24 2.38
CA PHE A 172 25.18 8.22 2.74
C PHE A 172 24.56 9.61 2.73
N GLN A 173 25.23 10.61 3.33
CA GLN A 173 24.72 11.98 3.39
C GLN A 173 24.62 12.64 2.02
N GLU A 174 25.59 12.43 1.14
CA GLU A 174 25.55 12.91 -0.25
C GLU A 174 24.38 12.30 -1.03
N ARG A 175 24.21 10.99 -0.93
CA ARG A 175 23.09 10.28 -1.56
C ARG A 175 21.75 10.71 -0.97
N TYR A 176 21.65 10.86 0.35
CA TYR A 176 20.46 11.38 1.02
C TYR A 176 20.11 12.80 0.54
N ALA A 177 21.07 13.69 0.43
CA ALA A 177 20.87 15.04 -0.07
C ALA A 177 20.32 15.01 -1.53
N THR A 178 20.92 14.19 -2.38
CA THR A 178 20.46 14.00 -3.77
C THR A 178 19.03 13.48 -3.82
N LYS A 179 18.71 12.41 -3.07
CA LYS A 179 17.35 11.85 -2.98
C LYS A 179 16.36 12.84 -2.38
N SER A 180 16.77 13.64 -1.42
CA SER A 180 15.94 14.67 -0.81
C SER A 180 15.50 15.75 -1.81
N LEU A 181 16.28 16.01 -2.85
CA LEU A 181 15.90 16.88 -3.95
C LEU A 181 14.94 16.20 -4.94
N GLU A 182 15.11 14.88 -5.16
CA GLU A 182 14.24 14.09 -6.04
C GLU A 182 12.85 13.86 -5.44
N TYR A 183 12.79 13.52 -4.16
CA TYR A 183 11.57 13.20 -3.41
C TYR A 183 10.97 14.41 -2.68
N ARG A 184 10.74 15.52 -3.37
CA ARG A 184 10.05 16.64 -2.73
C ARG A 184 8.59 16.32 -2.44
N VAL A 185 8.10 16.66 -1.25
CA VAL A 185 6.66 16.63 -0.97
C VAL A 185 5.97 17.67 -1.86
N PRO A 186 5.05 17.25 -2.74
CA PRO A 186 4.36 18.22 -3.59
C PRO A 186 3.48 19.12 -2.73
N LYS A 187 3.46 20.42 -3.01
CA LYS A 187 2.50 21.33 -2.37
C LYS A 187 1.08 20.87 -2.65
N LEU A 188 0.35 20.62 -1.59
CA LEU A 188 -1.04 20.20 -1.65
C LEU A 188 -1.89 21.37 -2.11
N ARG A 189 -2.78 21.13 -3.07
CA ARG A 189 -3.70 22.15 -3.60
C ARG A 189 -5.10 22.01 -3.04
N PHE A 190 -5.44 20.82 -2.57
CA PHE A 190 -6.81 20.49 -2.21
C PHE A 190 -6.83 19.27 -1.28
N VAL A 191 -7.24 19.44 -0.03
CA VAL A 191 -7.27 18.37 0.98
C VAL A 191 -8.65 18.32 1.62
N SER A 192 -9.14 17.11 1.89
CA SER A 192 -10.35 16.94 2.70
C SER A 192 -10.05 17.31 4.16
N VAL A 193 -10.96 18.05 4.79
CA VAL A 193 -10.83 18.48 6.18
C VAL A 193 -11.39 17.39 7.10
N PRO A 194 -10.58 16.76 7.96
CA PRO A 194 -11.10 15.87 8.99
C PRO A 194 -11.76 16.69 10.10
N LEU A 195 -12.99 16.36 10.39
CA LEU A 195 -13.78 16.95 11.47
C LEU A 195 -14.04 15.87 12.51
N ASP A 196 -13.38 15.95 13.65
CA ASP A 196 -13.64 15.09 14.79
C ASP A 196 -14.80 15.65 15.67
N LEU A 197 -15.15 14.94 16.72
CA LEU A 197 -16.26 15.30 17.61
C LEU A 197 -16.06 16.66 18.32
N ARG A 198 -14.85 17.22 18.33
CA ARG A 198 -14.56 18.57 18.85
C ARG A 198 -14.96 19.67 17.87
N LEU A 199 -15.01 19.33 16.58
CA LEU A 199 -15.25 20.25 15.48
C LEU A 199 -16.62 20.08 14.82
N MET A 200 -17.30 18.96 15.06
CA MET A 200 -18.60 18.71 14.44
C MET A 200 -19.52 17.87 15.32
N LYS A 201 -20.82 18.00 15.05
CA LYS A 201 -21.88 17.18 15.61
C LYS A 201 -22.92 16.89 14.53
N ILE A 202 -23.47 15.69 14.50
CA ILE A 202 -24.61 15.35 13.63
C ILE A 202 -25.83 15.15 14.54
N GLU A 203 -26.92 15.83 14.21
CA GLU A 203 -28.17 15.81 14.98
C GLU A 203 -29.34 15.49 14.07
N GLN A 204 -30.42 14.97 14.69
CA GLN A 204 -31.70 14.85 14.01
C GLN A 204 -32.35 16.22 13.87
N SER A 205 -32.98 16.44 12.73
CA SER A 205 -33.75 17.65 12.39
C SER A 205 -35.24 17.37 12.52
N THR A 206 -36.02 18.41 12.78
CA THR A 206 -37.49 18.36 12.71
C THR A 206 -38.00 18.32 11.26
N ASP A 207 -37.15 18.61 10.27
CA ASP A 207 -37.51 18.55 8.85
C ASP A 207 -37.52 17.09 8.36
N THR A 208 -38.69 16.63 7.97
CA THR A 208 -38.93 15.27 7.48
C THR A 208 -38.23 14.98 6.16
N LYS A 209 -37.96 16.01 5.33
CA LYS A 209 -37.25 15.87 4.04
C LYS A 209 -35.75 15.79 4.25
N MET A 210 -35.23 16.42 5.31
CA MET A 210 -33.81 16.42 5.66
C MET A 210 -33.65 16.09 7.14
N PRO A 211 -33.83 14.83 7.53
CA PRO A 211 -33.93 14.40 8.91
C PRO A 211 -32.62 14.52 9.71
N TYR A 212 -31.52 14.88 9.06
CA TYR A 212 -30.24 15.07 9.72
C TYR A 212 -29.57 16.38 9.32
N VAL A 213 -28.91 17.01 10.28
CA VAL A 213 -28.07 18.20 10.09
C VAL A 213 -26.67 17.93 10.63
N ILE A 214 -25.67 18.48 9.97
CA ILE A 214 -24.32 18.57 10.53
C ILE A 214 -24.09 19.98 11.06
N ILE A 215 -23.63 20.07 12.27
CA ILE A 215 -23.23 21.32 12.93
C ILE A 215 -21.71 21.33 12.96
N ILE A 216 -21.09 22.27 12.25
CA ILE A 216 -19.63 22.40 12.16
C ILE A 216 -19.22 23.65 12.95
N THR A 217 -18.27 23.51 13.86
CA THR A 217 -17.62 24.63 14.52
C THR A 217 -16.62 25.26 13.54
N ASN A 218 -16.76 26.55 13.25
CA ASN A 218 -15.79 27.25 12.42
C ASN A 218 -14.44 27.38 13.16
N PRO A 219 -13.37 26.71 12.72
CA PRO A 219 -12.09 26.74 13.42
C PRO A 219 -11.36 28.07 13.28
N LEU A 220 -11.77 28.93 12.33
CA LEU A 220 -11.17 30.22 12.03
C LEU A 220 -11.85 31.40 12.74
N LYS A 221 -13.00 31.14 13.40
CA LYS A 221 -13.76 32.18 14.11
C LYS A 221 -14.37 31.63 15.38
N THR A 222 -13.98 32.20 16.51
CA THR A 222 -14.43 31.78 17.84
C THR A 222 -15.96 31.81 17.94
N ARG A 223 -16.53 30.74 18.51
CA ARG A 223 -17.96 30.56 18.79
C ARG A 223 -18.91 30.52 17.57
N GLN A 224 -18.41 30.56 16.33
CA GLN A 224 -19.27 30.43 15.16
C GLN A 224 -19.56 28.96 14.87
N ARG A 225 -20.83 28.61 14.75
CA ARG A 225 -21.31 27.29 14.34
C ARG A 225 -22.07 27.40 13.02
N ILE A 226 -21.89 26.40 12.15
CA ILE A 226 -22.51 26.35 10.82
C ILE A 226 -23.37 25.10 10.79
N THR A 227 -24.69 25.26 10.74
CA THR A 227 -25.64 24.15 10.61
C THR A 227 -25.99 23.94 9.14
N ILE A 228 -25.87 22.70 8.66
CA ILE A 228 -26.06 22.36 7.26
C ILE A 228 -26.96 21.12 7.17
N PRO A 229 -28.08 21.19 6.46
CA PRO A 229 -28.91 20.02 6.19
C PRO A 229 -28.14 19.02 5.34
N LEU A 230 -28.33 17.72 5.65
CA LEU A 230 -27.73 16.62 4.92
C LEU A 230 -28.75 15.94 4.02
N ASP A 231 -28.37 15.74 2.75
CA ASP A 231 -29.13 14.96 1.79
C ASP A 231 -28.89 13.47 2.09
N THR A 232 -29.88 12.81 2.65
CA THR A 232 -29.79 11.43 3.13
C THR A 232 -30.66 10.51 2.31
N SER A 233 -30.08 9.47 1.72
CA SER A 233 -30.85 8.39 1.11
C SER A 233 -31.40 7.44 2.18
N GLY A 234 -32.46 6.66 1.87
CA GLY A 234 -33.00 5.63 2.76
C GLY A 234 -31.94 4.62 3.21
N HIS A 235 -31.02 4.26 2.32
CA HIS A 235 -29.86 3.43 2.63
C HIS A 235 -28.94 4.02 3.70
N PHE A 236 -28.73 5.33 3.67
CA PHE A 236 -27.95 6.03 4.68
C PHE A 236 -28.65 6.08 6.03
N LEU A 237 -29.95 6.38 6.05
CA LEU A 237 -30.77 6.42 7.26
C LEU A 237 -30.72 5.08 8.00
N HIS A 238 -30.88 3.98 7.29
CA HIS A 238 -30.76 2.63 7.85
C HIS A 238 -29.38 2.38 8.47
N LYS A 239 -28.30 2.89 7.86
CA LYS A 239 -26.94 2.73 8.39
C LYS A 239 -26.67 3.59 9.62
N ILE A 240 -27.14 4.83 9.67
CA ILE A 240 -27.00 5.69 10.86
C ILE A 240 -27.75 5.11 12.05
N GLN A 241 -28.97 4.64 11.86
CA GLN A 241 -29.82 4.12 12.93
C GLN A 241 -29.24 2.87 13.59
N ASN A 242 -28.53 2.05 12.83
CA ASN A 242 -28.08 0.73 13.26
C ASN A 242 -26.58 0.63 13.59
N ASN A 243 -25.79 1.68 13.37
CA ASN A 243 -24.34 1.62 13.54
C ASN A 243 -23.78 2.86 14.24
N LYS A 244 -22.76 2.65 15.04
CA LYS A 244 -22.04 3.71 15.73
C LYS A 244 -21.07 4.42 14.77
N MET A 245 -21.03 5.75 14.83
CA MET A 245 -20.03 6.53 14.09
C MET A 245 -18.60 6.15 14.54
N ALA A 246 -17.74 5.85 13.60
CA ALA A 246 -16.33 5.53 13.83
C ALA A 246 -15.46 6.75 13.50
N GLY A 247 -14.90 7.36 14.53
CA GLY A 247 -13.88 8.39 14.37
C GLY A 247 -14.39 9.72 13.86
N MET A 248 -13.76 10.22 12.79
CA MET A 248 -13.96 11.57 12.25
C MET A 248 -14.69 11.54 10.91
N VAL A 249 -15.31 12.67 10.59
CA VAL A 249 -15.95 12.92 9.29
C VAL A 249 -14.97 13.66 8.38
N LEU A 250 -14.97 13.33 7.11
CA LEU A 250 -14.15 14.04 6.10
C LEU A 250 -15.02 15.03 5.32
N MET A 251 -14.78 16.32 5.51
CA MET A 251 -15.44 17.38 4.75
C MET A 251 -14.64 17.72 3.49
N GLN A 252 -15.33 17.81 2.37
CA GLN A 252 -14.75 18.20 1.09
C GLN A 252 -15.71 19.10 0.31
N ILE A 253 -15.21 20.25 -0.15
CA ILE A 253 -15.91 21.08 -1.15
C ILE A 253 -15.32 20.77 -2.52
N ARG A 254 -16.15 20.25 -3.44
CA ARG A 254 -15.71 19.93 -4.80
C ARG A 254 -16.74 20.44 -5.81
N LYS A 255 -16.32 21.27 -6.75
CA LYS A 255 -17.19 21.88 -7.79
C LYS A 255 -18.42 22.54 -7.18
N GLY A 256 -18.27 23.27 -6.07
CA GLY A 256 -19.39 23.95 -5.41
C GLY A 256 -20.31 23.07 -4.55
N ASN A 257 -20.05 21.76 -4.46
CA ASN A 257 -20.84 20.84 -3.65
C ASN A 257 -20.10 20.44 -2.38
N LEU A 258 -20.80 20.46 -1.25
CA LEU A 258 -20.31 19.90 0.01
C LEU A 258 -20.49 18.38 0.01
N ARG A 259 -19.40 17.68 0.21
CA ARG A 259 -19.39 16.22 0.40
C ARG A 259 -18.86 15.88 1.78
N ILE A 260 -19.58 15.03 2.49
CA ILE A 260 -19.23 14.55 3.82
C ILE A 260 -18.98 13.04 3.74
N GLY A 261 -17.75 12.63 4.00
CA GLY A 261 -17.39 11.22 4.16
C GLY A 261 -17.60 10.80 5.61
N TRP A 262 -18.53 9.89 5.86
CA TRP A 262 -18.84 9.39 7.19
C TRP A 262 -18.48 7.92 7.31
N SER A 263 -17.73 7.58 8.37
CA SER A 263 -17.36 6.22 8.68
C SER A 263 -18.14 5.70 9.88
N TYR A 264 -18.54 4.44 9.83
CA TYR A 264 -19.27 3.77 10.90
C TYR A 264 -18.75 2.35 11.10
N ASP A 265 -18.81 1.88 12.34
CA ASP A 265 -18.46 0.51 12.68
C ASP A 265 -19.70 -0.38 12.58
N SER A 266 -19.55 -1.47 11.86
CA SER A 266 -20.57 -2.50 11.71
C SER A 266 -20.06 -3.79 12.36
N THR A 267 -20.75 -4.24 13.39
CA THR A 267 -20.51 -5.56 13.99
C THR A 267 -21.21 -6.64 13.19
N ARG A 268 -20.62 -7.80 13.15
CA ARG A 268 -21.17 -8.99 12.48
C ARG A 268 -20.76 -10.25 13.21
N GLN A 269 -21.58 -11.27 13.08
CA GLN A 269 -21.28 -12.60 13.58
C GLN A 269 -20.47 -13.36 12.52
N GLN A 270 -19.53 -14.18 12.97
CA GLN A 270 -18.81 -15.09 12.07
C GLN A 270 -19.79 -16.12 11.54
N PRO A 271 -19.93 -16.30 10.22
CA PRO A 271 -20.81 -17.31 9.68
C PRO A 271 -20.29 -18.71 10.01
N ALA A 272 -21.20 -19.66 10.21
CA ALA A 272 -20.81 -21.07 10.19
C ALA A 272 -20.43 -21.43 8.75
N THR A 273 -19.18 -21.81 8.52
CA THR A 273 -18.70 -22.17 7.19
C THR A 273 -19.04 -23.62 6.87
N THR A 274 -19.81 -23.82 5.81
CA THR A 274 -20.23 -25.15 5.34
C THR A 274 -19.48 -25.61 4.09
N ASN A 275 -18.92 -24.66 3.36
CA ASN A 275 -18.18 -24.91 2.12
C ASN A 275 -16.85 -24.14 2.09
N CYS A 276 -15.86 -24.70 1.38
CA CYS A 276 -14.56 -24.06 1.18
C CYS A 276 -14.24 -24.00 -0.32
N ILE A 277 -13.90 -22.81 -0.81
CA ILE A 277 -13.44 -22.55 -2.18
C ILE A 277 -12.00 -22.04 -2.12
N GLY A 278 -11.09 -22.74 -2.79
CA GLY A 278 -9.74 -22.26 -3.03
C GLY A 278 -9.72 -21.30 -4.20
N VAL A 279 -8.97 -20.21 -4.06
CA VAL A 279 -8.83 -19.15 -5.08
C VAL A 279 -7.38 -18.91 -5.35
N ASP A 280 -6.95 -19.22 -6.57
CA ASP A 280 -5.66 -18.82 -7.10
C ASP A 280 -5.77 -17.44 -7.78
N THR A 281 -4.79 -16.56 -7.53
CA THR A 281 -4.75 -15.21 -8.10
C THR A 281 -3.75 -15.13 -9.23
N GLY A 282 -4.26 -15.07 -10.47
CA GLY A 282 -3.46 -15.05 -11.69
C GLY A 282 -3.18 -13.64 -12.26
N ILE A 283 -2.40 -13.62 -13.33
CA ILE A 283 -2.13 -12.42 -14.14
C ILE A 283 -3.09 -12.33 -15.33
N SER A 284 -3.31 -13.44 -16.04
CA SER A 284 -4.24 -13.49 -17.18
C SER A 284 -5.68 -13.44 -16.69
N ASP A 285 -6.03 -14.32 -15.77
CA ASP A 285 -7.32 -14.36 -15.10
C ASP A 285 -7.14 -13.89 -13.67
N CYS A 286 -8.03 -13.02 -13.18
CA CYS A 286 -7.89 -12.47 -11.83
C CYS A 286 -8.01 -13.55 -10.75
N PHE A 287 -8.95 -14.47 -10.95
CA PHE A 287 -9.20 -15.57 -10.03
C PHE A 287 -9.53 -16.86 -10.79
N HIS A 288 -8.80 -17.92 -10.46
CA HIS A 288 -9.19 -19.31 -10.71
C HIS A 288 -9.71 -19.93 -9.42
N THR A 289 -10.83 -20.62 -9.47
CA THR A 289 -11.46 -21.19 -8.29
C THR A 289 -11.43 -22.71 -8.32
N SER A 290 -11.38 -23.35 -7.16
CA SER A 290 -11.35 -24.81 -7.04
C SER A 290 -12.62 -25.53 -7.49
N ASP A 291 -13.67 -24.78 -7.82
CA ASP A 291 -14.89 -25.28 -8.44
C ASP A 291 -14.91 -25.03 -9.98
N GLY A 292 -13.75 -24.71 -10.57
CA GLY A 292 -13.53 -24.65 -12.02
C GLY A 292 -13.92 -23.33 -12.69
N ARG A 293 -14.19 -22.25 -11.95
CA ARG A 293 -14.53 -20.95 -12.53
C ARG A 293 -13.27 -20.09 -12.74
N ALA A 294 -13.17 -19.45 -13.91
CA ALA A 294 -12.23 -18.38 -14.20
C ALA A 294 -12.97 -17.03 -14.16
N ILE A 295 -12.50 -16.08 -13.37
CA ILE A 295 -13.20 -14.82 -13.13
C ILE A 295 -12.28 -13.64 -13.38
N GLY A 296 -12.70 -12.76 -14.29
CA GLY A 296 -11.99 -11.54 -14.67
C GLY A 296 -10.79 -11.81 -15.58
N SER A 297 -10.35 -10.78 -16.30
CA SER A 297 -9.17 -10.85 -17.15
C SER A 297 -8.39 -9.55 -17.09
N MET A 298 -7.08 -9.65 -16.90
CA MET A 298 -6.17 -8.50 -16.96
C MET A 298 -5.61 -8.26 -18.37
N SER A 299 -5.86 -9.16 -19.34
CA SER A 299 -5.34 -9.02 -20.70
C SER A 299 -5.62 -7.66 -21.33
N PRO A 300 -6.84 -7.09 -21.28
CA PRO A 300 -7.09 -5.78 -21.89
C PRO A 300 -6.32 -4.63 -21.22
N VAL A 301 -5.98 -4.79 -19.95
CA VAL A 301 -5.16 -3.80 -19.19
C VAL A 301 -3.70 -3.92 -19.58
N ILE A 302 -3.24 -5.15 -19.80
CA ILE A 302 -1.88 -5.48 -20.26
C ILE A 302 -1.65 -4.93 -21.66
N ASP A 303 -2.58 -5.23 -22.58
CA ASP A 303 -2.51 -4.79 -23.98
C ASP A 303 -2.46 -3.26 -24.03
N PHE A 304 -3.32 -2.58 -23.29
CA PHE A 304 -3.30 -1.12 -23.19
C PHE A 304 -1.94 -0.58 -22.67
N TYR A 305 -1.31 -1.28 -21.72
CA TYR A 305 0.01 -0.87 -21.22
C TYR A 305 1.06 -0.95 -22.33
N HIS A 306 1.11 -2.06 -23.04
CA HIS A 306 2.10 -2.28 -24.13
C HIS A 306 1.87 -1.38 -25.33
N GLU A 307 0.63 -1.23 -25.74
CA GLU A 307 0.28 -0.46 -26.93
C GLU A 307 0.34 1.05 -26.72
N GLU A 308 0.01 1.51 -25.52
CA GLU A 308 -0.21 2.93 -25.27
C GLU A 308 0.75 3.57 -24.26
N VAL A 309 1.04 2.89 -23.15
CA VAL A 309 1.83 3.48 -22.06
C VAL A 309 3.32 3.33 -22.32
N GLU A 310 3.77 2.12 -22.62
CA GLU A 310 5.19 1.80 -22.81
C GLU A 310 5.81 2.62 -23.97
N PRO A 311 5.20 2.71 -25.17
CA PRO A 311 5.73 3.51 -26.26
C PRO A 311 5.81 5.01 -25.92
N ALA A 312 4.81 5.53 -25.22
CA ALA A 312 4.81 6.94 -24.83
C ALA A 312 5.92 7.28 -23.84
N PHE A 313 6.26 6.36 -22.92
CA PHE A 313 7.40 6.54 -22.01
C PHE A 313 8.74 6.29 -22.71
N ALA A 314 8.81 5.38 -23.67
CA ALA A 314 10.00 5.15 -24.51
C ALA A 314 10.35 6.41 -25.32
N GLU A 315 9.35 7.08 -25.91
CA GLU A 315 9.54 8.36 -26.59
C GLU A 315 10.09 9.43 -25.64
N LEU A 316 9.49 9.59 -24.46
CA LEU A 316 9.96 10.54 -23.44
C LEU A 316 11.40 10.22 -23.00
N ALA A 317 11.74 8.95 -22.81
CA ALA A 317 13.10 8.50 -22.48
C ALA A 317 14.09 8.82 -23.61
N SER A 318 13.70 8.64 -24.87
CA SER A 318 14.50 9.03 -26.04
C SER A 318 14.84 10.51 -26.04
N LEU A 319 13.85 11.39 -25.80
CA LEU A 319 14.07 12.84 -25.68
C LEU A 319 15.07 13.18 -24.56
N ARG A 320 14.90 12.56 -23.39
CA ARG A 320 15.81 12.74 -22.23
C ARG A 320 17.24 12.28 -22.57
N ASN A 321 17.39 11.14 -23.25
CA ASN A 321 18.68 10.64 -23.67
C ASN A 321 19.36 11.55 -24.69
N LYS A 322 18.62 12.07 -25.68
CA LYS A 322 19.13 13.07 -26.65
C LYS A 322 19.66 14.31 -25.93
N LYS A 323 18.89 14.85 -24.97
CA LYS A 323 19.31 15.99 -24.15
C LYS A 323 20.59 15.68 -23.36
N ARG A 324 20.65 14.50 -22.70
CA ARG A 324 21.82 14.07 -21.92
C ARG A 324 23.08 13.93 -22.78
N LYS A 325 22.96 13.39 -24.00
CA LYS A 325 24.09 13.30 -24.96
C LYS A 325 24.61 14.66 -25.34
N ILE A 326 23.75 15.63 -25.66
CA ILE A 326 24.15 17.00 -25.99
C ILE A 326 24.84 17.66 -24.78
N LYS A 327 24.25 17.52 -23.57
CA LYS A 327 24.85 18.07 -22.35
C LYS A 327 26.24 17.49 -22.06
N HIS A 328 26.43 16.18 -22.29
CA HIS A 328 27.71 15.52 -22.11
C HIS A 328 28.73 16.00 -23.13
N PHE A 329 28.32 16.14 -24.42
CA PHE A 329 29.16 16.63 -25.51
C PHE A 329 29.65 18.07 -25.26
N LEU A 330 28.76 18.98 -24.80
CA LEU A 330 29.10 20.36 -24.44
C LEU A 330 30.09 20.46 -23.27
N ARG A 331 30.18 19.43 -22.41
CA ARG A 331 31.14 19.40 -21.29
C ARG A 331 32.52 18.87 -21.67
N LYS A 332 32.57 17.98 -22.65
CA LYS A 332 33.79 17.26 -23.01
C LYS A 332 34.63 17.93 -24.10
N HIS A 333 34.02 18.79 -24.91
CA HIS A 333 34.64 19.38 -26.07
C HIS A 333 34.69 20.89 -25.98
N ASP A 334 35.85 21.47 -26.28
CA ASP A 334 35.97 22.89 -26.54
C ASP A 334 35.49 23.14 -27.98
N LEU A 335 34.39 23.90 -28.10
CA LEU A 335 33.66 24.05 -29.35
C LEU A 335 33.62 25.52 -29.75
N PRO A 336 33.66 25.82 -31.09
CA PRO A 336 33.39 27.16 -31.60
C PRO A 336 32.08 27.70 -31.07
N GLU A 337 32.03 28.99 -30.78
CA GLU A 337 30.91 29.64 -30.07
C GLU A 337 29.57 29.55 -30.82
N ASP A 338 29.59 29.56 -32.13
CA ASP A 338 28.42 29.37 -32.99
C ASP A 338 27.85 27.94 -32.86
N VAL A 339 28.70 26.92 -32.84
CA VAL A 339 28.34 25.50 -32.64
C VAL A 339 27.76 25.30 -31.22
N ARG A 340 28.42 25.90 -30.21
CA ARG A 340 28.01 25.84 -28.83
C ARG A 340 26.61 26.44 -28.64
N ARG A 341 26.34 27.65 -29.20
CA ARG A 341 25.03 28.30 -29.18
C ARG A 341 23.96 27.44 -29.87
N SER A 342 24.27 26.85 -31.01
CA SER A 342 23.35 25.94 -31.73
C SER A 342 22.93 24.74 -30.87
N LEU A 343 23.88 24.09 -30.20
CA LEU A 343 23.63 22.93 -29.34
C LEU A 343 22.83 23.33 -28.09
N ILE A 344 23.08 24.50 -27.51
CA ILE A 344 22.28 25.02 -26.37
C ILE A 344 20.84 25.25 -26.82
N LYS A 345 20.60 25.93 -27.97
CA LYS A 345 19.24 26.11 -28.50
C LYS A 345 18.51 24.78 -28.73
N LYS A 346 19.24 23.76 -29.23
CA LYS A 346 18.69 22.40 -29.42
C LYS A 346 18.34 21.74 -28.07
N MET A 347 19.18 21.91 -27.07
CA MET A 347 18.93 21.40 -25.71
C MET A 347 17.71 22.07 -25.07
N ASP A 348 17.54 23.39 -25.21
CA ASP A 348 16.38 24.13 -24.71
C ASP A 348 15.08 23.75 -25.42
N ARG A 349 15.16 23.45 -26.74
CA ARG A 349 14.01 22.90 -27.47
C ARG A 349 13.60 21.54 -26.93
N LEU A 350 14.55 20.63 -26.69
CA LEU A 350 14.31 19.31 -26.10
C LEU A 350 13.73 19.44 -24.69
N GLU A 351 14.22 20.38 -23.87
CA GLU A 351 13.69 20.64 -22.54
C GLU A 351 12.22 21.05 -22.60
N ARG A 352 11.86 21.98 -23.46
CA ARG A 352 10.45 22.39 -23.66
C ARG A 352 9.57 21.22 -24.06
N MET A 353 10.05 20.37 -25.01
CA MET A 353 9.32 19.16 -25.42
C MET A 353 9.11 18.19 -24.25
N ILE A 354 10.13 17.98 -23.41
CA ILE A 354 10.05 17.12 -22.22
C ILE A 354 9.06 17.67 -21.20
N GLN A 355 9.12 18.98 -20.93
CA GLN A 355 8.24 19.63 -19.96
C GLN A 355 6.77 19.66 -20.39
N THR A 356 6.52 19.79 -21.69
CA THR A 356 5.17 19.80 -22.26
C THR A 356 4.59 18.40 -22.53
N ALA A 357 5.41 17.34 -22.42
CA ALA A 357 5.00 15.98 -22.67
C ALA A 357 4.01 15.46 -21.60
N LYS A 358 2.72 15.82 -21.72
CA LYS A 358 1.65 15.38 -20.82
C LYS A 358 1.07 14.00 -21.18
N ALA A 359 1.25 13.55 -22.42
CA ALA A 359 0.65 12.33 -22.94
C ALA A 359 1.06 11.05 -22.16
N PRO A 360 2.36 10.79 -21.86
CA PRO A 360 2.77 9.61 -21.10
C PRO A 360 2.06 9.52 -19.74
N TYR A 361 2.00 10.63 -19.02
CA TYR A 361 1.38 10.67 -17.68
C TYR A 361 -0.14 10.54 -17.73
N ARG A 362 -0.78 11.06 -18.81
CA ARG A 362 -2.22 10.87 -19.03
C ARG A 362 -2.53 9.41 -19.33
N LYS A 363 -1.77 8.76 -20.22
CA LYS A 363 -1.90 7.34 -20.57
C LYS A 363 -1.69 6.47 -19.33
N LYS A 364 -0.67 6.74 -18.53
CA LYS A 364 -0.42 6.03 -17.26
C LYS A 364 -1.58 6.17 -16.27
N ARG A 365 -2.22 7.34 -16.16
CA ARG A 365 -3.44 7.50 -15.35
C ARG A 365 -4.61 6.68 -15.87
N CYS A 366 -4.81 6.63 -17.20
CA CYS A 366 -5.82 5.79 -17.82
C CYS A 366 -5.57 4.30 -17.53
N TYR A 367 -4.32 3.87 -17.60
CA TYR A 367 -3.92 2.50 -17.22
C TYR A 367 -4.32 2.17 -15.77
N TYR A 368 -3.97 3.01 -14.81
CA TYR A 368 -4.36 2.75 -13.42
C TYR A 368 -5.88 2.77 -13.21
N ALA A 369 -6.61 3.61 -13.93
CA ALA A 369 -8.07 3.64 -13.85
C ALA A 369 -8.70 2.36 -14.42
N ARG A 370 -8.17 1.83 -15.53
CA ARG A 370 -8.59 0.54 -16.11
C ARG A 370 -8.25 -0.62 -15.17
N LEU A 371 -7.03 -0.64 -14.62
CA LEU A 371 -6.61 -1.64 -13.64
C LEU A 371 -7.54 -1.66 -12.42
N ASP A 372 -7.86 -0.48 -11.86
CA ASP A 372 -8.77 -0.36 -10.72
C ASP A 372 -10.19 -0.83 -11.05
N HIS A 373 -10.64 -0.57 -12.27
CA HIS A 373 -11.95 -1.00 -12.76
C HIS A 373 -12.02 -2.53 -12.87
N GLU A 374 -11.02 -3.17 -13.50
CA GLU A 374 -11.00 -4.63 -13.67
C GLU A 374 -10.84 -5.36 -12.33
N ILE A 375 -9.98 -4.87 -11.44
CA ILE A 375 -9.88 -5.41 -10.08
C ILE A 375 -11.23 -5.34 -9.36
N LYS A 376 -11.90 -4.18 -9.40
CA LYS A 376 -13.20 -4.01 -8.75
C LYS A 376 -14.26 -4.92 -9.35
N LYS A 377 -14.33 -5.00 -10.68
CA LYS A 377 -15.28 -5.86 -11.41
C LYS A 377 -15.07 -7.33 -11.04
N SER A 378 -13.83 -7.83 -11.13
CA SER A 378 -13.51 -9.24 -10.83
C SER A 378 -13.81 -9.59 -9.38
N VAL A 379 -13.41 -8.73 -8.44
CA VAL A 379 -13.71 -8.92 -7.00
C VAL A 379 -15.21 -8.94 -6.74
N THR A 380 -15.98 -8.01 -7.34
CA THR A 380 -17.43 -7.96 -7.18
C THR A 380 -18.06 -9.22 -7.75
N THR A 381 -17.68 -9.63 -8.97
CA THR A 381 -18.21 -10.85 -9.61
C THR A 381 -17.96 -12.09 -8.75
N TYR A 382 -16.74 -12.28 -8.23
CA TYR A 382 -16.44 -13.41 -7.35
C TYR A 382 -17.27 -13.34 -6.06
N VAL A 383 -17.21 -12.23 -5.36
CA VAL A 383 -17.88 -12.09 -4.05
C VAL A 383 -19.40 -12.24 -4.19
N ASP A 384 -20.01 -11.72 -5.26
CA ASP A 384 -21.46 -11.88 -5.50
C ASP A 384 -21.86 -13.32 -5.83
N SER A 385 -20.94 -14.11 -6.41
CA SER A 385 -21.20 -15.50 -6.81
C SER A 385 -21.13 -16.52 -5.66
N ILE A 386 -20.65 -16.16 -4.48
CA ILE A 386 -20.52 -17.05 -3.32
C ILE A 386 -21.56 -16.76 -2.26
N SER A 387 -21.94 -17.75 -1.46
CA SER A 387 -22.80 -17.60 -0.28
C SER A 387 -21.98 -17.11 0.95
N LYS A 388 -22.67 -16.60 1.99
CA LYS A 388 -22.00 -16.09 3.19
C LYS A 388 -21.33 -17.17 4.04
N ASP A 389 -21.78 -18.40 3.94
CA ASP A 389 -21.23 -19.57 4.62
C ASP A 389 -20.04 -20.20 3.90
N THR A 390 -19.59 -19.58 2.80
CA THR A 390 -18.41 -20.03 2.05
C THR A 390 -17.13 -19.46 2.68
N LEU A 391 -16.21 -20.35 3.07
CA LEU A 391 -14.83 -20.01 3.39
C LEU A 391 -14.04 -19.84 2.08
N THR A 392 -13.42 -18.69 1.88
CA THR A 392 -12.51 -18.46 0.75
C THR A 392 -11.07 -18.70 1.19
N ALA A 393 -10.43 -19.76 0.69
CA ALA A 393 -9.00 -19.99 0.87
C ALA A 393 -8.21 -19.27 -0.22
N ILE A 394 -7.19 -18.50 0.18
CA ILE A 394 -6.34 -17.70 -0.72
C ILE A 394 -4.87 -17.90 -0.37
N GLU A 395 -3.97 -17.72 -1.33
CA GLU A 395 -2.54 -17.76 -1.04
C GLU A 395 -2.11 -16.51 -0.26
N LYS A 396 -1.18 -16.69 0.69
CA LYS A 396 -0.49 -15.59 1.35
C LYS A 396 0.64 -15.11 0.44
N LEU A 397 0.38 -14.07 -0.37
CA LEU A 397 1.41 -13.49 -1.22
C LEU A 397 2.41 -12.68 -0.37
N ASP A 398 3.65 -13.16 -0.28
CA ASP A 398 4.75 -12.34 0.25
C ASP A 398 5.34 -11.53 -0.91
N ILE A 399 5.09 -10.22 -0.83
CA ILE A 399 5.40 -9.24 -1.89
C ILE A 399 6.91 -9.12 -2.18
N LYS A 400 7.77 -9.59 -1.27
CA LYS A 400 9.21 -9.41 -1.35
C LYS A 400 9.96 -10.46 -2.19
N GLU A 401 9.35 -11.58 -2.49
CA GLU A 401 10.03 -12.76 -3.08
C GLU A 401 9.83 -12.95 -4.58
N PHE A 402 8.99 -12.13 -5.24
CA PHE A 402 8.78 -12.23 -6.68
C PHE A 402 9.88 -11.52 -7.48
N ASN A 403 10.92 -12.27 -7.81
CA ASN A 403 12.00 -11.83 -8.69
C ASN A 403 11.81 -12.42 -10.09
N GLU A 404 10.76 -11.99 -10.79
CA GLU A 404 10.56 -12.32 -12.20
C GLU A 404 11.30 -11.34 -13.12
N SER A 405 11.36 -11.63 -14.43
CA SER A 405 12.10 -10.81 -15.38
C SER A 405 11.72 -9.33 -15.28
N ARG A 406 12.67 -8.43 -15.48
CA ARG A 406 12.50 -6.96 -15.40
C ARG A 406 11.31 -6.44 -16.22
N LYS A 407 10.92 -7.15 -17.28
CA LYS A 407 9.81 -6.84 -18.18
C LYS A 407 8.46 -7.13 -17.53
N VAL A 408 8.32 -8.27 -16.86
CA VAL A 408 7.09 -8.68 -16.12
C VAL A 408 6.95 -7.89 -14.83
N ASN A 409 8.06 -7.64 -14.12
CA ASN A 409 8.07 -6.81 -12.90
C ASN A 409 7.71 -5.33 -13.16
N GLY A 410 7.95 -4.80 -14.35
CA GLY A 410 7.58 -3.43 -14.72
C GLY A 410 6.08 -3.25 -14.96
N MET A 411 5.38 -4.29 -15.42
CA MET A 411 3.97 -4.25 -15.82
C MET A 411 3.00 -4.66 -14.72
N PHE A 412 3.29 -5.78 -14.09
CA PHE A 412 2.51 -6.37 -13.03
C PHE A 412 3.35 -6.46 -11.77
N SER A 413 3.87 -5.30 -11.39
CA SER A 413 4.53 -5.26 -10.10
C SER A 413 3.62 -5.95 -9.09
N THR A 414 4.24 -6.60 -8.12
CA THR A 414 3.77 -6.95 -6.78
C THR A 414 2.60 -6.07 -6.30
N PHE A 415 2.49 -4.84 -6.81
CA PHE A 415 1.43 -3.87 -6.55
C PHE A 415 0.05 -4.33 -7.07
N ALA A 416 -0.05 -4.88 -8.29
CA ALA A 416 -1.36 -5.25 -8.85
C ALA A 416 -1.92 -6.51 -8.18
N ARG A 417 -1.09 -7.55 -7.96
CA ARG A 417 -1.49 -8.77 -7.24
C ARG A 417 -1.84 -8.47 -5.78
N GLY A 418 -0.98 -7.77 -5.07
CA GLY A 418 -1.26 -7.38 -3.68
C GLY A 418 -2.47 -6.45 -3.55
N LYS A 419 -2.79 -5.64 -4.56
CA LYS A 419 -3.99 -4.82 -4.60
C LYS A 419 -5.23 -5.67 -4.84
N LEU A 420 -5.17 -6.64 -5.78
CA LEU A 420 -6.25 -7.56 -6.09
C LEU A 420 -6.64 -8.38 -4.85
N GLN A 421 -5.67 -9.02 -4.22
CA GLN A 421 -5.87 -9.82 -3.02
C GLN A 421 -6.44 -8.99 -1.86
N ARG A 422 -5.86 -7.82 -1.56
CA ARG A 422 -6.36 -6.93 -0.52
C ARG A 422 -7.79 -6.49 -0.78
N LYS A 423 -8.14 -6.18 -2.05
CA LYS A 423 -9.51 -5.81 -2.41
C LYS A 423 -10.48 -6.97 -2.30
N LEU A 424 -10.03 -8.19 -2.60
CA LEU A 424 -10.82 -9.40 -2.36
C LEU A 424 -11.12 -9.58 -0.87
N MET A 425 -10.09 -9.51 -0.03
CA MET A 425 -10.24 -9.65 1.44
C MET A 425 -11.15 -8.57 2.02
N GLU A 426 -11.01 -7.30 1.58
CA GLU A 426 -11.89 -6.20 1.96
C GLU A 426 -13.35 -6.47 1.57
N ALA A 427 -13.60 -6.97 0.36
CA ALA A 427 -14.94 -7.23 -0.13
C ALA A 427 -15.60 -8.44 0.56
N LEU A 428 -14.85 -9.53 0.77
CA LEU A 428 -15.28 -10.68 1.58
C LEU A 428 -15.68 -10.23 2.98
N ASN A 429 -14.82 -9.47 3.62
CA ASN A 429 -15.10 -8.85 4.91
C ASN A 429 -16.37 -7.99 4.88
N GLN A 430 -16.58 -7.18 3.84
CA GLN A 430 -17.78 -6.34 3.71
C GLN A 430 -19.07 -7.16 3.50
N LYS A 431 -19.00 -8.26 2.78
CA LYS A 431 -20.14 -9.19 2.59
C LYS A 431 -20.43 -10.00 3.86
N GLY A 432 -19.44 -10.20 4.73
CA GLY A 432 -19.55 -11.06 5.91
C GLY A 432 -19.16 -12.51 5.65
N CYS A 433 -18.40 -12.76 4.58
CA CYS A 433 -17.78 -14.05 4.31
C CYS A 433 -16.47 -14.19 5.10
N ASP A 434 -16.10 -15.39 5.44
CA ASP A 434 -14.81 -15.71 6.05
C ASP A 434 -13.77 -16.03 4.97
N PHE A 435 -12.49 -15.79 5.28
CA PHE A 435 -11.39 -16.19 4.41
C PHE A 435 -10.18 -16.65 5.21
N PHE A 436 -9.35 -17.46 4.57
CA PHE A 436 -8.18 -18.09 5.18
C PHE A 436 -6.98 -17.98 4.24
N GLU A 437 -5.84 -17.50 4.76
CA GLU A 437 -4.60 -17.42 3.99
C GLU A 437 -3.76 -18.68 4.20
N VAL A 438 -3.35 -19.32 3.10
CA VAL A 438 -2.47 -20.48 3.08
C VAL A 438 -1.08 -20.14 2.52
N ALA A 439 -0.08 -20.94 2.87
CA ALA A 439 1.27 -20.82 2.30
C ALA A 439 1.23 -21.09 0.78
N PRO A 440 1.90 -20.28 -0.06
CA PRO A 440 1.84 -20.40 -1.51
C PRO A 440 2.74 -21.50 -2.09
N ASP A 441 3.68 -22.01 -1.28
CA ASP A 441 4.74 -22.88 -1.74
C ASP A 441 4.22 -24.13 -2.46
N PHE A 442 4.63 -24.34 -3.72
CA PHE A 442 4.36 -25.50 -4.56
C PHE A 442 2.88 -25.78 -4.90
N THR A 443 1.95 -24.86 -4.62
CA THR A 443 0.51 -25.06 -4.92
C THR A 443 0.26 -25.38 -6.39
N SER A 444 0.99 -24.79 -7.31
CA SER A 444 0.88 -25.03 -8.76
C SER A 444 1.77 -26.17 -9.30
N GLN A 445 2.56 -26.84 -8.44
CA GLN A 445 3.50 -27.90 -8.85
C GLN A 445 3.13 -29.28 -8.29
N VAL A 446 2.28 -29.33 -7.28
CA VAL A 446 1.85 -30.56 -6.63
C VAL A 446 0.64 -31.17 -7.33
N CYS A 447 0.74 -32.45 -7.67
CA CYS A 447 -0.41 -33.18 -8.19
C CYS A 447 -1.51 -33.34 -7.14
N PRO A 448 -2.74 -32.92 -7.39
CA PRO A 448 -3.83 -33.04 -6.43
C PRO A 448 -4.28 -34.51 -6.22
N VAL A 449 -3.90 -35.44 -7.10
CA VAL A 449 -4.26 -36.86 -7.01
C VAL A 449 -3.22 -37.64 -6.25
N CYS A 450 -1.95 -37.62 -6.69
CA CYS A 450 -0.91 -38.49 -6.14
C CYS A 450 0.11 -37.78 -5.26
N SER A 451 -0.03 -36.50 -5.03
CA SER A 451 0.89 -35.65 -4.25
C SER A 451 2.32 -35.57 -4.83
N ASN A 452 2.55 -36.05 -6.07
CA ASN A 452 3.83 -35.87 -6.75
C ASN A 452 4.13 -34.37 -6.91
N MET A 453 5.24 -33.94 -6.33
CA MET A 453 5.69 -32.56 -6.41
C MET A 453 6.89 -32.48 -7.35
N ASN A 454 6.67 -31.96 -8.55
CA ASN A 454 7.70 -31.79 -9.56
C ASN A 454 7.44 -30.49 -10.35
N ALA A 455 8.50 -29.71 -10.58
CA ALA A 455 8.41 -28.50 -11.42
C ALA A 455 7.97 -28.82 -12.86
N GLU A 456 8.35 -30.00 -13.37
CA GLU A 456 7.97 -30.47 -14.70
C GLU A 456 6.48 -30.85 -14.83
N ASN A 457 5.73 -30.91 -13.74
CA ASN A 457 4.28 -31.08 -13.80
C ASN A 457 3.58 -29.90 -14.45
N ARG A 458 4.18 -28.70 -14.40
CA ARG A 458 3.58 -27.46 -14.96
C ARG A 458 4.28 -27.02 -16.24
N HIS A 459 3.51 -26.91 -17.31
CA HIS A 459 3.94 -26.39 -18.61
C HIS A 459 3.07 -25.19 -18.99
N SER A 460 3.53 -23.97 -18.68
CA SER A 460 2.75 -22.72 -18.91
C SER A 460 1.38 -22.77 -18.22
N LYS A 461 0.28 -22.84 -18.97
CA LYS A 461 -1.09 -22.98 -18.46
C LYS A 461 -1.55 -24.42 -18.25
N GLY A 462 -0.81 -25.39 -18.75
CA GLY A 462 -1.14 -26.82 -18.60
C GLY A 462 -0.45 -27.45 -17.41
N PHE A 463 -1.12 -28.38 -16.78
CA PHE A 463 -0.58 -29.27 -15.75
C PHE A 463 -0.68 -30.72 -16.22
N CYS A 464 0.42 -31.45 -16.17
CA CYS A 464 0.43 -32.90 -16.44
C CYS A 464 1.35 -33.59 -15.43
N CYS A 465 0.80 -34.42 -14.58
CA CYS A 465 1.58 -35.11 -13.56
C CYS A 465 2.53 -36.15 -14.17
N THR A 466 3.82 -35.99 -13.98
CA THR A 466 4.86 -36.90 -14.45
C THR A 466 4.81 -38.29 -13.81
N SER A 467 4.05 -38.47 -12.73
CA SER A 467 3.94 -39.74 -12.03
C SER A 467 2.65 -40.51 -12.33
N CYS A 468 1.48 -39.88 -12.26
CA CYS A 468 0.19 -40.54 -12.41
C CYS A 468 -0.58 -40.17 -13.67
N GLY A 469 -0.05 -39.26 -14.51
CA GLY A 469 -0.68 -38.82 -15.76
C GLY A 469 -1.89 -37.87 -15.59
N TYR A 470 -2.25 -37.48 -14.37
CA TYR A 470 -3.33 -36.50 -14.15
C TYR A 470 -3.03 -35.20 -14.89
N HIS A 471 -3.98 -34.69 -15.65
CA HIS A 471 -3.84 -33.45 -16.43
C HIS A 471 -5.03 -32.50 -16.18
N ASP A 472 -4.74 -31.20 -16.16
CA ASP A 472 -5.73 -30.14 -15.94
C ASP A 472 -5.11 -28.77 -16.29
N ASP A 473 -5.89 -27.68 -16.15
CA ASP A 473 -5.37 -26.33 -16.17
C ASP A 473 -4.51 -26.07 -14.91
N ALA A 474 -3.33 -25.47 -15.08
CA ALA A 474 -2.38 -25.27 -13.98
C ALA A 474 -2.88 -24.31 -12.90
N ASP A 475 -3.68 -23.32 -13.28
CA ASP A 475 -4.24 -22.33 -12.35
C ASP A 475 -5.44 -22.95 -11.60
N HIS A 476 -6.20 -23.86 -12.25
CA HIS A 476 -7.21 -24.67 -11.58
C HIS A 476 -6.58 -25.64 -10.56
N VAL A 477 -5.50 -26.32 -10.93
CA VAL A 477 -4.73 -27.18 -10.00
C VAL A 477 -4.24 -26.38 -8.79
N GLY A 478 -3.75 -25.14 -9.03
CA GLY A 478 -3.37 -24.21 -7.97
C GLY A 478 -4.53 -23.96 -7.00
N ALA A 479 -5.70 -23.62 -7.53
CA ALA A 479 -6.89 -23.36 -6.72
C ALA A 479 -7.36 -24.59 -5.94
N VAL A 480 -7.33 -25.79 -6.54
CA VAL A 480 -7.66 -27.06 -5.85
C VAL A 480 -6.69 -27.33 -4.71
N ASN A 481 -5.39 -27.11 -4.92
CA ASN A 481 -4.38 -27.31 -3.88
C ASN A 481 -4.49 -26.28 -2.76
N ILE A 482 -4.83 -25.00 -3.07
CA ILE A 482 -5.12 -23.97 -2.08
C ILE A 482 -6.30 -24.40 -1.19
N ARG A 483 -7.39 -24.91 -1.79
CA ARG A 483 -8.53 -25.44 -1.02
C ARG A 483 -8.12 -26.58 -0.10
N LYS A 484 -7.37 -27.57 -0.61
CA LYS A 484 -6.89 -28.72 0.19
C LYS A 484 -6.02 -28.27 1.35
N ARG A 485 -5.13 -27.31 1.10
CA ARG A 485 -4.19 -26.77 2.11
C ARG A 485 -4.89 -26.05 3.24
N ALA A 486 -6.03 -25.41 2.99
CA ALA A 486 -6.83 -24.76 4.03
C ALA A 486 -7.34 -25.73 5.10
N GLY A 487 -7.52 -27.02 4.76
CA GLY A 487 -7.90 -28.10 5.70
C GLY A 487 -6.74 -28.99 6.15
N ASP A 488 -5.52 -28.76 5.68
CA ASP A 488 -4.36 -29.59 5.92
C ASP A 488 -3.66 -29.24 7.23
N ARG A 489 -4.02 -29.95 8.31
CA ARG A 489 -3.51 -29.68 9.66
C ARG A 489 -1.99 -29.78 9.75
N GLU A 490 -1.38 -30.79 9.09
CA GLU A 490 0.06 -31.00 9.10
C GLU A 490 0.81 -29.79 8.53
N ILE A 491 0.41 -29.32 7.34
CA ILE A 491 1.03 -28.13 6.71
C ILE A 491 0.74 -26.86 7.52
N LEU A 492 -0.46 -26.73 8.10
CA LEU A 492 -0.81 -25.58 8.92
C LEU A 492 0.01 -25.50 10.22
N GLU A 493 0.39 -26.63 10.80
CA GLU A 493 1.29 -26.70 11.96
C GLU A 493 2.71 -26.30 11.56
N LEU A 494 3.24 -26.82 10.46
CA LEU A 494 4.53 -26.40 9.92
C LEU A 494 4.61 -24.89 9.64
N CYS A 495 3.53 -24.29 9.14
CA CYS A 495 3.46 -22.84 8.95
C CYS A 495 3.55 -22.04 10.27
N LYS A 496 3.13 -22.61 11.40
CA LYS A 496 3.29 -21.98 12.72
C LYS A 496 4.70 -22.16 13.25
N GLU A 497 5.29 -23.35 13.09
CA GLU A 497 6.63 -23.67 13.54
C GLU A 497 7.71 -22.88 12.81
N HIS A 498 7.57 -22.73 11.50
CA HIS A 498 8.55 -22.08 10.62
C HIS A 498 8.15 -20.67 10.19
N GLN A 499 7.31 -19.97 10.97
CA GLN A 499 6.78 -18.64 10.62
C GLN A 499 7.84 -17.57 10.33
N TYR A 500 9.09 -17.76 10.78
CA TYR A 500 10.20 -16.80 10.63
C TYR A 500 11.23 -17.22 9.57
N SER A 501 11.10 -18.41 8.97
CA SER A 501 12.04 -18.91 7.97
C SER A 501 11.32 -19.56 6.78
N HIS A 502 11.16 -18.82 5.70
CA HIS A 502 10.52 -19.28 4.47
C HIS A 502 11.23 -20.52 3.89
N LYS A 503 12.58 -20.54 3.86
CA LYS A 503 13.36 -21.66 3.34
C LYS A 503 13.12 -22.96 4.13
N ASN A 504 13.04 -22.85 5.46
CA ASN A 504 12.76 -24.02 6.30
C ASN A 504 11.33 -24.52 6.10
N LEU A 505 10.36 -23.61 5.94
CA LEU A 505 8.98 -23.94 5.62
C LEU A 505 8.87 -24.67 4.28
N GLN A 506 9.52 -24.17 3.24
CA GLN A 506 9.53 -24.81 1.91
C GLN A 506 10.08 -26.23 1.99
N ASN A 507 11.20 -26.45 2.68
CA ASN A 507 11.79 -27.77 2.85
C ASN A 507 10.85 -28.72 3.63
N ALA A 508 10.23 -28.23 4.70
CA ALA A 508 9.29 -29.03 5.50
C ALA A 508 8.05 -29.44 4.66
N ILE A 509 7.48 -28.52 3.91
CA ILE A 509 6.35 -28.81 3.00
C ILE A 509 6.74 -29.81 1.93
N ARG A 510 7.96 -29.72 1.38
CA ARG A 510 8.49 -30.68 0.41
C ARG A 510 8.51 -32.09 0.97
N ILE A 511 9.06 -32.28 2.17
CA ILE A 511 9.13 -33.58 2.85
C ILE A 511 7.73 -34.20 3.06
N VAL A 512 6.75 -33.37 3.42
CA VAL A 512 5.37 -33.84 3.57
C VAL A 512 4.81 -34.41 2.27
N TYR A 513 4.97 -33.70 1.16
CA TYR A 513 4.48 -34.18 -0.14
C TYR A 513 5.23 -35.38 -0.66
N GLU A 514 6.54 -35.50 -0.43
CA GLU A 514 7.33 -36.69 -0.75
C GLU A 514 6.83 -37.91 0.00
N LYS A 515 6.59 -37.82 1.31
CA LYS A 515 6.00 -38.90 2.12
C LYS A 515 4.62 -39.31 1.59
N ARG A 516 3.76 -38.36 1.27
CA ARG A 516 2.41 -38.62 0.75
C ARG A 516 2.47 -39.30 -0.63
N HIS A 517 3.41 -38.92 -1.48
CA HIS A 517 3.60 -39.54 -2.78
C HIS A 517 4.09 -40.97 -2.68
N ILE A 518 5.04 -41.27 -1.77
CA ILE A 518 5.50 -42.64 -1.49
C ILE A 518 4.32 -43.49 -1.00
N ALA A 519 3.54 -43.02 -0.05
CA ALA A 519 2.37 -43.69 0.46
C ALA A 519 1.32 -43.97 -0.64
N TYR A 520 1.13 -43.06 -1.58
CA TYR A 520 0.25 -43.27 -2.73
C TYR A 520 0.77 -44.41 -3.62
N LYS A 521 2.07 -44.44 -3.96
CA LYS A 521 2.68 -45.51 -4.77
C LYS A 521 2.58 -46.89 -4.09
N THR A 522 2.82 -46.96 -2.79
CA THR A 522 2.70 -48.22 -2.03
C THR A 522 1.28 -48.76 -2.05
N LYS A 523 0.27 -47.89 -1.93
CA LYS A 523 -1.15 -48.29 -2.04
C LYS A 523 -1.49 -48.82 -3.44
N GLN A 524 -1.01 -48.15 -4.49
CA GLN A 524 -1.23 -48.59 -5.87
C GLN A 524 -0.58 -49.95 -6.13
N ALA A 525 0.65 -50.18 -5.67
CA ALA A 525 1.33 -51.48 -5.80
C ALA A 525 0.67 -52.59 -5.01
N ALA A 526 -0.02 -52.28 -3.91
CA ALA A 526 -0.78 -53.26 -3.14
C ALA A 526 -2.16 -53.58 -3.73
N SER A 527 -2.64 -52.76 -4.68
CA SER A 527 -3.95 -52.94 -5.34
C SER A 527 -3.83 -53.48 -6.76
N ALA A 528 -2.62 -53.59 -7.32
CA ALA A 528 -2.28 -54.22 -8.59
C ALA A 528 -1.84 -55.65 -8.37
#